data_ec00b695ad34b8234cf62fecfd2c7f19
#
_entry.id   ec00b695ad34b8234cf62fecfd2c7f19
#
_cell.length_a   1.000
_cell.length_b   1.000
_cell.length_c   1.000
_cell.angle_alpha   90.00
_cell.angle_beta   90.00
_cell.angle_gamma   90.00
#
_symmetry.space_group_name_H-M   'P 1'
#
loop_
_entity.id
_entity.type
_entity.pdbx_description
1 polymer ?
#
loop_
_entity_poly.entity_id
_entity_poly.type
_entity_poly.pdbx_seq_one_letter_code
_entity_poly.pdbx_strand_id
1 'polypeptide(L)'
;MKRKIIEIAPKTWLISDYLLANMFLLEGEEKALLIDTGSGLGPLEDEVHKLTDKPLEIVLTHGDDDHIGGCHLFQGIVSRLHPADRYMVEAFDQEHARAFVKEYVRTRGPVRNPEATNEEWEEIIRPYGRAEFGTLEDGEQIELGNRMV
;
A
#
# COMPACT_ATOMS: atom_id res chain seq x y z
N MET A 1 14.35 -5.59 -9.59
CA MET A 1 14.02 -4.16 -9.39
C MET A 1 13.83 -3.85 -7.91
N LYS A 2 14.24 -2.68 -7.41
CA LYS A 2 14.12 -2.29 -5.99
C LYS A 2 13.12 -1.13 -5.83
N ARG A 3 12.31 -1.18 -4.78
CA ARG A 3 11.42 -0.08 -4.39
C ARG A 3 12.24 1.10 -3.84
N LYS A 4 11.86 2.31 -4.20
CA LYS A 4 12.47 3.52 -3.67
C LYS A 4 11.77 3.89 -2.35
N ILE A 5 12.55 3.98 -1.28
CA ILE A 5 12.09 4.37 0.07
C ILE A 5 12.93 5.56 0.52
N ILE A 6 12.29 6.63 0.95
CA ILE A 6 12.95 7.88 1.36
C ILE A 6 12.36 8.34 2.69
N GLU A 7 13.20 8.54 3.70
CA GLU A 7 12.79 9.24 4.90
C GLU A 7 12.67 10.74 4.58
N ILE A 8 11.45 11.25 4.58
CA ILE A 8 11.12 12.64 4.20
C ILE A 8 11.00 13.58 5.41
N ALA A 9 10.85 13.01 6.59
CA ALA A 9 10.87 13.69 7.90
C ALA A 9 11.22 12.64 8.96
N PRO A 10 11.58 13.02 10.19
CA PRO A 10 11.86 12.06 11.26
C PRO A 10 10.73 11.04 11.41
N LYS A 11 11.09 9.76 11.31
CA LYS A 11 10.14 8.63 11.41
C LYS A 11 8.96 8.72 10.43
N THR A 12 9.23 9.25 9.24
CA THR A 12 8.22 9.41 8.18
C THR A 12 8.85 9.10 6.84
N TRP A 13 8.38 8.04 6.18
CA TRP A 13 8.91 7.57 4.91
C TRP A 13 7.90 7.68 3.78
N LEU A 14 8.37 8.14 2.63
CA LEU A 14 7.71 7.93 1.35
C LEU A 14 8.18 6.60 0.79
N ILE A 15 7.26 5.72 0.47
CA ILE A 15 7.48 4.42 -0.13
C ILE A 15 6.88 4.46 -1.53
N SER A 16 7.74 4.50 -2.55
CA SER A 16 7.27 4.53 -3.95
C SER A 16 6.93 3.14 -4.45
N ASP A 17 5.72 2.94 -4.95
CA ASP A 17 5.31 1.68 -5.59
C ASP A 17 5.88 1.58 -7.00
N TYR A 18 7.22 1.47 -7.10
CA TYR A 18 7.98 1.39 -8.35
C TYR A 18 7.68 2.55 -9.33
N LEU A 19 7.46 3.75 -8.79
CA LEU A 19 7.07 5.00 -9.49
C LEU A 19 5.63 5.01 -10.04
N LEU A 20 4.82 4.03 -9.70
CA LEU A 20 3.41 3.95 -10.11
C LEU A 20 2.51 4.73 -9.14
N ALA A 21 2.62 4.47 -7.85
CA ALA A 21 1.91 5.15 -6.77
C ALA A 21 2.86 5.49 -5.62
N ASN A 22 2.39 6.20 -4.61
CA ASN A 22 3.14 6.50 -3.40
C ASN A 22 2.34 6.07 -2.17
N MET A 23 3.06 5.54 -1.20
CA MET A 23 2.57 5.18 0.12
C MET A 23 3.38 5.94 1.16
N PHE A 24 2.83 6.11 2.36
CA PHE A 24 3.55 6.78 3.44
C PHE A 24 3.51 5.94 4.71
N LEU A 25 4.67 5.79 5.36
CA LEU A 25 4.78 5.16 6.67
C LEU A 25 5.15 6.24 7.71
N LEU A 26 4.34 6.32 8.77
CA LEU A 26 4.56 7.22 9.90
C LEU A 26 4.73 6.37 11.16
N GLU A 27 5.88 6.49 11.84
CA GLU A 27 6.11 5.79 13.10
C GLU A 27 6.00 6.76 14.27
N GLY A 28 5.18 6.41 15.26
CA GLY A 28 5.13 7.03 16.57
C GLY A 28 5.83 6.19 17.64
N GLU A 29 5.67 6.57 18.91
CA GLU A 29 6.28 5.83 20.03
C GLU A 29 5.59 4.49 20.29
N GLU A 30 4.29 4.39 20.05
CA GLU A 30 3.48 3.19 20.35
C GLU A 30 3.12 2.39 19.11
N LYS A 31 2.83 3.06 18.00
CA LYS A 31 2.31 2.45 16.76
C LYS A 31 2.93 3.10 15.52
N ALA A 32 2.79 2.41 14.40
CA ALA A 32 3.05 2.96 13.07
C ALA A 32 1.76 2.97 12.24
N LEU A 33 1.66 3.93 11.34
CA LEU A 33 0.56 4.07 10.38
C LEU A 33 1.10 3.96 8.96
N LEU A 34 0.58 3.02 8.20
CA LEU A 34 0.80 2.95 6.76
C LEU A 34 -0.41 3.56 6.05
N ILE A 35 -0.15 4.55 5.21
CA ILE A 35 -1.15 5.21 4.36
C ILE A 35 -0.99 4.67 2.95
N ASP A 36 -2.01 4.00 2.45
CA ASP A 36 -2.07 3.23 1.21
C ASP A 36 -1.10 2.03 1.17
N THR A 37 -1.37 1.12 0.25
CA THR A 37 -0.62 -0.14 0.10
C THR A 37 -0.14 -0.38 -1.33
N GLY A 38 -0.34 0.60 -2.22
CA GLY A 38 0.07 0.49 -3.62
C GLY A 38 -0.71 -0.57 -4.39
N SER A 39 -0.15 -1.00 -5.51
CA SER A 39 -0.75 -2.00 -6.42
C SER A 39 -0.51 -3.45 -5.99
N GLY A 40 0.09 -3.68 -4.82
CA GLY A 40 0.41 -5.05 -4.34
C GLY A 40 1.63 -5.67 -5.01
N LEU A 41 2.55 -4.85 -5.51
CA LEU A 41 3.79 -5.29 -6.12
C LEU A 41 4.89 -5.53 -5.07
N GLY A 42 5.77 -6.50 -5.34
CA GLY A 42 6.96 -6.78 -4.52
C GLY A 42 6.66 -7.16 -3.07
N PRO A 43 7.69 -7.20 -2.21
CA PRO A 43 7.57 -7.63 -0.83
C PRO A 43 7.29 -6.43 0.12
N LEU A 44 6.20 -5.69 -0.09
CA LEU A 44 5.89 -4.46 0.65
C LEU A 44 5.87 -4.69 2.17
N GLU A 45 5.27 -5.79 2.63
CA GLU A 45 5.19 -6.12 4.06
C GLU A 45 6.59 -6.24 4.69
N ASP A 46 7.49 -7.00 4.04
CA ASP A 46 8.87 -7.16 4.51
C ASP A 46 9.63 -5.83 4.51
N GLU A 47 9.38 -4.96 3.55
CA GLU A 47 10.01 -3.64 3.43
C GLU A 47 9.52 -2.70 4.53
N VAL A 48 8.23 -2.71 4.86
CA VAL A 48 7.64 -1.94 5.97
C VAL A 48 8.19 -2.44 7.32
N HIS A 49 8.25 -3.75 7.53
CA HIS A 49 8.79 -4.33 8.77
C HIS A 49 10.29 -4.09 8.98
N LYS A 50 11.05 -3.73 7.94
CA LYS A 50 12.44 -3.27 8.10
C LYS A 50 12.55 -1.82 8.56
N LEU A 51 11.48 -1.02 8.42
CA LEU A 51 11.44 0.38 8.82
C LEU A 51 10.88 0.55 10.24
N THR A 52 9.98 -0.33 10.67
CA THR A 52 9.33 -0.27 11.97
C THR A 52 9.05 -1.67 12.54
N ASP A 53 9.21 -1.82 13.83
CA ASP A 53 8.81 -3.00 14.62
C ASP A 53 7.51 -2.75 15.43
N LYS A 54 6.90 -1.57 15.27
CA LYS A 54 5.69 -1.17 15.99
C LYS A 54 4.44 -1.87 15.45
N PRO A 55 3.41 -2.04 16.29
CA PRO A 55 2.08 -2.42 15.81
C PRO A 55 1.64 -1.50 14.67
N LEU A 56 1.21 -2.09 13.55
CA LEU A 56 0.88 -1.36 12.34
C LEU A 56 -0.64 -1.17 12.22
N GLU A 57 -1.07 0.04 11.95
CA GLU A 57 -2.39 0.36 11.42
C GLU A 57 -2.29 0.73 9.94
N ILE A 58 -3.32 0.42 9.15
CA ILE A 58 -3.39 0.74 7.73
C ILE A 58 -4.64 1.55 7.45
N VAL A 59 -4.46 2.70 6.81
CA VAL A 59 -5.54 3.53 6.29
C VAL A 59 -5.34 3.78 4.80
N LEU A 60 -6.45 3.97 4.09
CA LEU A 60 -6.47 4.15 2.66
C LEU A 60 -7.03 5.53 2.34
N THR A 61 -6.36 6.25 1.45
CA THR A 61 -6.81 7.57 0.99
C THR A 61 -8.09 7.46 0.18
N HIS A 62 -8.22 6.40 -0.63
CA HIS A 62 -9.39 6.07 -1.45
C HIS A 62 -9.32 4.60 -1.92
N GLY A 63 -10.37 4.16 -2.62
CA GLY A 63 -10.55 2.77 -3.00
C GLY A 63 -10.00 2.37 -4.36
N ASP A 64 -9.14 3.17 -5.02
CA ASP A 64 -8.55 2.81 -6.31
C ASP A 64 -7.54 1.66 -6.16
N ASP A 65 -7.50 0.81 -7.17
CA ASP A 65 -6.76 -0.47 -7.17
C ASP A 65 -5.25 -0.29 -6.90
N ASP A 66 -4.66 0.83 -7.33
CA ASP A 66 -3.26 1.16 -7.10
C ASP A 66 -2.98 1.77 -5.72
N HIS A 67 -3.99 1.85 -4.86
CA HIS A 67 -3.90 2.24 -3.44
C HIS A 67 -4.29 1.12 -2.49
N ILE A 68 -5.22 0.24 -2.89
CA ILE A 68 -5.70 -0.88 -2.06
C ILE A 68 -5.06 -2.21 -2.40
N GLY A 69 -4.38 -2.32 -3.53
CA GLY A 69 -3.90 -3.58 -4.10
C GLY A 69 -2.96 -4.39 -3.22
N GLY A 70 -2.21 -3.74 -2.33
CA GLY A 70 -1.30 -4.39 -1.39
C GLY A 70 -1.88 -4.76 -0.03
N CYS A 71 -3.16 -4.45 0.26
CA CYS A 71 -3.77 -4.76 1.56
C CYS A 71 -3.68 -6.25 1.93
N HIS A 72 -3.78 -7.14 0.96
CA HIS A 72 -3.68 -8.59 1.15
C HIS A 72 -2.31 -9.08 1.63
N LEU A 73 -1.26 -8.28 1.49
CA LEU A 73 0.09 -8.60 1.97
C LEU A 73 0.20 -8.52 3.50
N PHE A 74 -0.67 -7.72 4.14
CA PHE A 74 -0.69 -7.49 5.58
C PHE A 74 -1.75 -8.36 6.26
N GLN A 75 -1.49 -9.66 6.37
CA GLN A 75 -2.42 -10.61 6.93
C GLN A 75 -2.75 -10.32 8.40
N GLY A 76 -4.05 -10.33 8.75
CA GLY A 76 -4.52 -10.05 10.11
C GLY A 76 -4.61 -8.56 10.46
N ILE A 77 -4.30 -7.65 9.51
CA ILE A 77 -4.49 -6.21 9.67
C ILE A 77 -5.69 -5.78 8.85
N VAL A 78 -6.63 -5.08 9.50
CA VAL A 78 -7.79 -4.49 8.84
C VAL A 78 -7.37 -3.16 8.22
N SER A 79 -7.46 -3.03 6.89
CA SER A 79 -7.24 -1.77 6.18
C SER A 79 -8.50 -0.92 6.21
N ARG A 80 -8.41 0.32 6.70
CA ARG A 80 -9.57 1.18 6.91
C ARG A 80 -9.66 2.27 5.85
N LEU A 81 -10.88 2.51 5.34
CA LEU A 81 -11.16 3.55 4.36
C LEU A 81 -12.50 4.21 4.64
N HIS A 82 -12.71 5.39 4.04
CA HIS A 82 -13.96 6.12 4.18
C HIS A 82 -15.15 5.30 3.62
N PRO A 83 -16.32 5.30 4.30
CA PRO A 83 -17.48 4.49 3.88
C PRO A 83 -17.95 4.75 2.45
N ALA A 84 -17.73 5.96 1.91
CA ALA A 84 -18.10 6.32 0.54
C ALA A 84 -17.41 5.44 -0.52
N ASP A 85 -16.22 4.90 -0.23
CA ASP A 85 -15.45 4.07 -1.16
C ASP A 85 -15.62 2.56 -0.91
N ARG A 86 -16.51 2.18 0.03
CA ARG A 86 -16.71 0.79 0.38
C ARG A 86 -17.09 -0.10 -0.80
N TYR A 87 -17.87 0.43 -1.72
CA TYR A 87 -18.28 -0.28 -2.93
C TYR A 87 -17.10 -0.69 -3.82
N MET A 88 -15.99 0.07 -3.79
CA MET A 88 -14.80 -0.23 -4.59
C MET A 88 -14.08 -1.47 -4.07
N VAL A 89 -13.87 -1.54 -2.74
CA VAL A 89 -13.22 -2.71 -2.12
C VAL A 89 -14.10 -3.96 -2.12
N GLU A 90 -15.42 -3.82 -2.15
CA GLU A 90 -16.35 -4.95 -2.29
C GLU A 90 -16.34 -5.54 -3.70
N ALA A 91 -16.04 -4.71 -4.71
CA ALA A 91 -15.87 -5.13 -6.09
C ALA A 91 -14.47 -5.69 -6.40
N PHE A 92 -13.51 -5.48 -5.50
CA PHE A 92 -12.11 -5.85 -5.68
C PHE A 92 -11.88 -7.31 -5.27
N ASP A 93 -12.03 -8.23 -6.21
CA ASP A 93 -11.74 -9.65 -6.04
C ASP A 93 -10.35 -10.04 -6.58
N GLN A 94 -9.95 -11.29 -6.35
CA GLN A 94 -8.63 -11.79 -6.78
C GLN A 94 -8.43 -11.75 -8.30
N GLU A 95 -9.48 -12.03 -9.08
CA GLU A 95 -9.39 -12.06 -10.54
C GLU A 95 -9.24 -10.64 -11.08
N HIS A 96 -10.05 -9.72 -10.59
CA HIS A 96 -9.97 -8.30 -10.90
C HIS A 96 -8.60 -7.72 -10.56
N ALA A 97 -8.13 -7.93 -9.33
CA ALA A 97 -6.84 -7.45 -8.85
C ALA A 97 -5.67 -7.95 -9.71
N ARG A 98 -5.71 -9.23 -10.08
CA ARG A 98 -4.67 -9.84 -10.92
C ARG A 98 -4.68 -9.28 -12.35
N ALA A 99 -5.85 -9.07 -12.92
CA ALA A 99 -6.00 -8.48 -14.24
C ALA A 99 -5.53 -7.01 -14.23
N PHE A 100 -5.96 -6.25 -13.22
CA PHE A 100 -5.56 -4.86 -13.02
C PHE A 100 -4.04 -4.71 -12.94
N VAL A 101 -3.37 -5.43 -12.03
CA VAL A 101 -1.93 -5.23 -11.82
C VAL A 101 -1.12 -5.55 -13.06
N LYS A 102 -1.48 -6.57 -13.82
CA LYS A 102 -0.81 -6.92 -15.08
C LYS A 102 -0.96 -5.83 -16.13
N GLU A 103 -2.19 -5.33 -16.31
CA GLU A 103 -2.46 -4.26 -17.27
C GLU A 103 -1.83 -2.95 -16.83
N TYR A 104 -1.85 -2.64 -15.54
CA TYR A 104 -1.25 -1.43 -14.98
C TYR A 104 0.26 -1.41 -15.17
N VAL A 105 0.93 -2.51 -14.85
CA VAL A 105 2.37 -2.68 -15.10
C VAL A 105 2.68 -2.57 -16.59
N ARG A 106 1.92 -3.25 -17.46
CA ARG A 106 2.11 -3.24 -18.90
C ARG A 106 2.00 -1.83 -19.50
N THR A 107 1.05 -1.04 -19.03
CA THR A 107 0.75 0.30 -19.60
C THR A 107 1.53 1.42 -18.93
N ARG A 108 1.71 1.38 -17.63
CA ARG A 108 2.35 2.44 -16.84
C ARG A 108 3.83 2.19 -16.58
N GLY A 109 4.22 0.93 -16.44
CA GLY A 109 5.59 0.53 -16.14
C GLY A 109 6.61 1.15 -17.10
N PRO A 110 6.51 0.95 -18.43
CA PRO A 110 7.46 1.51 -19.40
C PRO A 110 7.51 3.04 -19.42
N VAL A 111 6.41 3.70 -19.05
CA VAL A 111 6.34 5.17 -18.99
C VAL A 111 6.99 5.71 -17.72
N ARG A 112 6.78 5.03 -16.59
CA ARG A 112 7.24 5.49 -15.27
C ARG A 112 8.64 5.02 -14.93
N ASN A 113 9.02 3.84 -15.41
CA ASN A 113 10.34 3.25 -15.20
C ASN A 113 10.83 2.61 -16.52
N PRO A 114 11.28 3.42 -17.50
CA PRO A 114 11.64 2.97 -18.84
C PRO A 114 12.88 2.06 -18.86
N GLU A 115 13.66 2.03 -17.79
CA GLU A 115 14.86 1.18 -17.67
C GLU A 115 14.54 -0.24 -17.18
N ALA A 116 13.35 -0.45 -16.62
CA ALA A 116 12.94 -1.77 -16.12
C ALA A 116 12.53 -2.69 -17.28
N THR A 117 13.01 -3.92 -17.22
CA THR A 117 12.65 -4.95 -18.21
C THR A 117 11.30 -5.59 -17.89
N ASN A 118 10.70 -6.28 -18.87
CA ASN A 118 9.46 -7.03 -18.63
C ASN A 118 9.66 -8.13 -17.58
N GLU A 119 10.82 -8.79 -17.57
CA GLU A 119 11.18 -9.84 -16.62
C GLU A 119 11.22 -9.27 -15.18
N GLU A 120 11.81 -8.09 -14.98
CA GLU A 120 11.83 -7.43 -13.67
C GLU A 120 10.44 -7.05 -13.17
N TRP A 121 9.54 -6.66 -14.07
CA TRP A 121 8.14 -6.41 -13.73
C TRP A 121 7.40 -7.68 -13.34
N GLU A 122 7.59 -8.79 -14.08
CA GLU A 122 6.96 -10.07 -13.75
C GLU A 122 7.44 -10.63 -12.41
N GLU A 123 8.71 -10.43 -12.04
CA GLU A 123 9.28 -10.88 -10.77
C GLU A 123 8.64 -10.23 -9.53
N ILE A 124 8.10 -9.02 -9.66
CA ILE A 124 7.50 -8.30 -8.54
C ILE A 124 5.98 -8.46 -8.46
N ILE A 125 5.33 -9.04 -9.47
CA ILE A 125 3.90 -9.37 -9.39
C ILE A 125 3.70 -10.49 -8.38
N ARG A 126 2.90 -10.22 -7.34
CA ARG A 126 2.60 -11.19 -6.27
C ARG A 126 1.25 -11.87 -6.50
N PRO A 127 1.07 -13.12 -6.01
CA PRO A 127 -0.25 -13.71 -5.92
C PRO A 127 -1.13 -12.89 -5.00
N TYR A 128 -2.34 -12.59 -5.41
CA TYR A 128 -3.31 -11.90 -4.56
C TYR A 128 -3.90 -12.84 -3.51
N GLY A 129 -3.98 -12.32 -2.29
CA GLY A 129 -4.66 -12.95 -1.17
C GLY A 129 -5.96 -12.24 -0.82
N ARG A 130 -6.57 -12.65 0.28
CA ARG A 130 -7.73 -11.97 0.85
C ARG A 130 -7.26 -10.81 1.74
N ALA A 131 -7.91 -9.66 1.63
CA ALA A 131 -7.76 -8.53 2.52
C ALA A 131 -9.03 -8.31 3.35
N GLU A 132 -8.88 -7.70 4.53
CA GLU A 132 -9.97 -7.29 5.40
C GLU A 132 -10.08 -5.78 5.41
N PHE A 133 -11.30 -5.26 5.22
CA PHE A 133 -11.56 -3.83 5.15
C PHE A 133 -12.49 -3.38 6.27
N GLY A 134 -12.13 -2.26 6.90
CA GLY A 134 -12.90 -1.57 7.94
C GLY A 134 -13.23 -0.14 7.55
N THR A 135 -13.89 0.57 8.45
CA THR A 135 -14.32 1.96 8.26
C THR A 135 -13.33 2.92 8.90
N LEU A 136 -13.04 4.02 8.20
CA LEU A 136 -12.38 5.23 8.67
C LEU A 136 -13.35 6.38 8.51
N GLU A 137 -13.71 7.04 9.61
CA GLU A 137 -14.67 8.14 9.59
C GLU A 137 -14.00 9.50 9.33
N ASP A 138 -14.74 10.42 8.74
CA ASP A 138 -14.26 11.79 8.52
C ASP A 138 -13.92 12.48 9.86
N GLY A 139 -12.71 13.04 9.94
CA GLY A 139 -12.22 13.69 11.16
C GLY A 139 -11.77 12.72 12.27
N GLU A 140 -11.76 11.42 12.02
CA GLU A 140 -11.18 10.45 12.96
C GLU A 140 -9.68 10.73 13.16
N GLN A 141 -9.25 10.73 14.41
CA GLN A 141 -7.86 10.94 14.79
C GLN A 141 -7.19 9.61 15.14
N ILE A 142 -5.99 9.41 14.62
CA ILE A 142 -5.20 8.19 14.87
C ILE A 142 -4.00 8.56 15.73
N GLU A 143 -4.02 8.12 16.99
CA GLU A 143 -2.95 8.34 17.96
C GLU A 143 -1.85 7.29 17.78
N LEU A 144 -0.59 7.75 17.62
CA LEU A 144 0.58 6.89 17.44
C LEU A 144 1.51 6.88 18.68
N GLY A 145 1.09 7.50 19.77
CA GLY A 145 1.83 7.66 21.04
C GLY A 145 2.31 9.10 21.25
N ASN A 146 3.16 9.61 20.38
CA ASN A 146 3.71 10.97 20.46
C ASN A 146 3.33 11.85 19.25
N ARG A 147 2.47 11.36 18.40
CA ARG A 147 1.96 12.08 17.22
C ARG A 147 0.55 11.60 16.86
N MET A 148 -0.23 12.54 16.37
CA MET A 148 -1.61 12.30 15.92
C MET A 148 -1.72 12.59 14.42
N VAL A 149 -2.51 11.78 13.73
CA VAL A 149 -2.78 11.87 12.29
C VAL A 149 -4.27 11.98 12.07
#